data_95e5c1f3222de62ce8d217689c65b484
#
_entry.id   95e5c1f3222de62ce8d217689c65b484
#
_cell.length_a   1.000
_cell.length_b   1.000
_cell.length_c   1.000
_cell.angle_alpha   90.00
_cell.angle_beta   90.00
_cell.angle_gamma   90.00
#
_symmetry.space_group_name_H-M   'P 1'
#
loop_
_entity.id
_entity.type
_entity.pdbx_description
1 polymer ?
#
loop_
_entity_poly.entity_id
_entity_poly.type
_entity_poly.pdbx_seq_one_letter_code
_entity_poly.pdbx_strand_id
1 'polypeptide(L)'
;MDEIAPSLAIEDVVKMTSDAEREKSLEPPTPDQTAIGGRTLAIESVEIDFIGKSSHAGLAPEDGINALDAACAFYQMVNIQKQYYPETNVHGVILETGKKASVIPDFTSLHYLNRAWDMQSIHALKKMMVDCAEAAARMTGCKVEIRPIETNNAAMLSNQIMSKLFAQHLEESGETDLAFRDMKGSTDMGDISQVIPSIHPWVYLPCSGGALHSREFADATQKPCAEDYLTRCAEAMALTAADILCDPQLLPAIQEEFRNSDPTPFEAPAEAD
;
A
#
# COMPACT_ATOMS: atom_id res chain seq x y z
N MET A 1 1.48 41.10 -22.51
CA MET A 1 2.32 40.80 -21.32
C MET A 1 1.32 40.45 -20.24
N ASP A 2 0.97 39.17 -20.20
CA ASP A 2 -0.01 38.66 -19.25
C ASP A 2 0.70 38.53 -17.91
N GLU A 3 0.07 39.08 -16.87
CA GLU A 3 0.54 38.97 -15.49
C GLU A 3 0.64 37.47 -15.11
N ILE A 4 1.85 37.01 -14.87
CA ILE A 4 2.08 35.72 -14.23
C ILE A 4 1.45 35.83 -12.85
N ALA A 5 0.47 34.97 -12.57
CA ALA A 5 -0.17 34.88 -11.26
C ALA A 5 0.91 34.79 -10.16
N PRO A 6 0.72 35.47 -9.01
CA PRO A 6 1.72 35.47 -7.96
C PRO A 6 1.92 34.04 -7.46
N SER A 7 3.15 33.51 -7.57
CA SER A 7 3.54 32.25 -6.98
C SER A 7 3.26 32.31 -5.47
N LEU A 8 2.61 31.27 -4.92
CA LEU A 8 2.41 31.13 -3.47
C LEU A 8 3.77 31.23 -2.77
N ALA A 9 3.88 32.13 -1.79
CA ALA A 9 5.08 32.21 -0.98
C ALA A 9 5.24 30.88 -0.20
N ILE A 10 6.47 30.36 -0.08
CA ILE A 10 6.76 29.13 0.66
C ILE A 10 6.18 29.17 2.08
N GLU A 11 6.15 30.35 2.70
CA GLU A 11 5.54 30.56 4.02
C GLU A 11 4.04 30.29 4.05
N ASP A 12 3.32 30.54 2.95
CA ASP A 12 1.87 30.25 2.84
C ASP A 12 1.65 28.75 2.62
N VAL A 13 2.51 28.10 1.86
CA VAL A 13 2.49 26.65 1.64
C VAL A 13 2.78 25.91 2.94
N VAL A 14 3.73 26.36 3.75
CA VAL A 14 4.10 25.76 5.04
C VAL A 14 3.06 26.03 6.13
N LYS A 15 2.41 27.21 6.16
CA LYS A 15 1.39 27.56 7.16
C LYS A 15 0.08 26.81 7.01
N MET A 16 -0.22 26.22 5.86
CA MET A 16 -1.43 25.43 5.64
C MET A 16 -1.41 24.03 6.29
N THR A 17 -0.31 23.64 6.93
CA THR A 17 -0.16 22.36 7.63
C THR A 17 -0.41 22.47 9.12
N SER A 18 -1.64 22.82 9.54
CA SER A 18 -2.03 22.73 10.93
C SER A 18 -2.53 21.32 11.30
N ASP A 19 -2.39 20.92 12.57
CA ASP A 19 -2.91 19.64 13.08
C ASP A 19 -4.41 19.47 12.82
N ALA A 20 -5.18 20.57 12.72
CA ALA A 20 -6.59 20.56 12.36
C ALA A 20 -6.88 20.09 10.91
N GLU A 21 -5.94 20.24 9.98
CA GLU A 21 -6.06 19.72 8.61
C GLU A 21 -5.72 18.23 8.55
N ARG A 22 -4.84 17.76 9.44
CA ARG A 22 -4.59 16.32 9.63
C ARG A 22 -5.81 15.58 10.21
N GLU A 23 -6.53 16.18 11.15
CA GLU A 23 -7.78 15.59 11.69
C GLU A 23 -8.88 15.50 10.64
N LYS A 24 -8.99 16.47 9.71
CA LYS A 24 -9.93 16.41 8.57
C LYS A 24 -9.61 15.30 7.57
N SER A 25 -8.35 14.88 7.47
CA SER A 25 -7.95 13.77 6.58
C SER A 25 -8.43 12.39 7.05
N LEU A 26 -8.97 12.28 8.26
CA LEU A 26 -9.49 11.03 8.84
C LEU A 26 -10.97 10.77 8.51
N GLU A 27 -11.69 11.72 7.89
CA GLU A 27 -13.03 11.45 7.40
C GLU A 27 -12.99 10.46 6.22
N PRO A 28 -13.89 9.45 6.19
CA PRO A 28 -13.94 8.53 5.08
C PRO A 28 -14.21 9.32 3.79
N PRO A 29 -13.45 9.03 2.72
CA PRO A 29 -13.57 9.76 1.46
C PRO A 29 -14.99 9.66 0.90
N THR A 30 -15.55 10.80 0.51
CA THR A 30 -16.66 10.75 -0.44
C THR A 30 -16.13 10.18 -1.77
N PRO A 31 -16.87 9.30 -2.46
CA PRO A 31 -16.40 8.65 -3.69
C PRO A 31 -16.01 9.63 -4.81
N ASP A 32 -16.37 10.88 -4.68
CA ASP A 32 -16.38 11.90 -5.73
C ASP A 32 -15.25 12.94 -5.59
N GLN A 33 -14.33 12.76 -4.65
CA GLN A 33 -13.31 13.76 -4.32
C GLN A 33 -11.93 13.37 -4.85
N THR A 34 -11.21 14.33 -5.44
CA THR A 34 -9.81 14.17 -5.87
C THR A 34 -8.86 14.27 -4.68
N ALA A 35 -8.07 13.22 -4.44
CA ALA A 35 -6.99 13.25 -3.46
C ALA A 35 -5.69 13.75 -4.12
N ILE A 36 -5.23 14.94 -3.73
CA ILE A 36 -4.01 15.57 -4.27
C ILE A 36 -2.73 14.99 -3.69
N GLY A 37 -2.83 14.20 -2.63
CA GLY A 37 -1.74 13.55 -1.91
C GLY A 37 -2.28 12.85 -0.69
N GLY A 38 -1.40 12.32 0.13
CA GLY A 38 -1.69 11.51 1.31
C GLY A 38 -0.88 10.23 1.30
N ARG A 39 -1.03 9.43 2.36
CA ARG A 39 -0.38 8.13 2.45
C ARG A 39 -1.20 7.08 1.70
N THR A 40 -0.53 6.07 1.17
CA THR A 40 -1.12 4.78 0.82
C THR A 40 -0.53 3.69 1.70
N LEU A 41 -1.20 2.55 1.77
CA LEU A 41 -0.73 1.44 2.59
C LEU A 41 0.50 0.77 1.95
N ALA A 42 1.50 0.45 2.77
CA ALA A 42 2.45 -0.60 2.41
C ALA A 42 1.69 -1.92 2.24
N ILE A 43 2.16 -2.77 1.35
CA ILE A 43 1.64 -4.13 1.16
C ILE A 43 2.78 -5.14 1.10
N GLU A 44 2.59 -6.25 1.79
CA GLU A 44 3.46 -7.42 1.71
C GLU A 44 2.62 -8.65 1.36
N SER A 45 3.03 -9.38 0.33
CA SER A 45 2.40 -10.61 -0.13
C SER A 45 3.32 -11.80 0.17
N VAL A 46 2.86 -12.74 0.99
CA VAL A 46 3.67 -13.90 1.41
C VAL A 46 2.91 -15.20 1.22
N GLU A 47 3.62 -16.21 0.73
CA GLU A 47 3.18 -17.59 0.72
C GLU A 47 3.91 -18.37 1.84
N ILE A 48 3.15 -19.18 2.57
CA ILE A 48 3.65 -19.94 3.69
C ILE A 48 3.30 -21.41 3.44
N ASP A 49 4.33 -22.21 3.22
CA ASP A 49 4.22 -23.63 2.94
C ASP A 49 4.62 -24.45 4.17
N PHE A 50 3.69 -25.26 4.66
CA PHE A 50 3.98 -26.27 5.65
C PHE A 50 4.21 -27.62 4.96
N ILE A 51 5.35 -28.23 5.24
CA ILE A 51 5.79 -29.50 4.65
C ILE A 51 5.87 -30.53 5.77
N GLY A 52 5.00 -31.53 5.68
CA GLY A 52 4.87 -32.62 6.63
C GLY A 52 5.26 -33.97 6.03
N LYS A 53 4.52 -35.00 6.44
CA LYS A 53 4.71 -36.39 5.97
C LYS A 53 3.36 -37.09 5.88
N SER A 54 3.07 -37.68 4.73
CA SER A 54 1.85 -38.43 4.49
C SER A 54 1.84 -39.76 5.24
N SER A 55 0.67 -40.16 5.73
CA SER A 55 0.39 -41.50 6.27
C SER A 55 -1.09 -41.84 6.18
N HIS A 56 -1.46 -43.09 6.43
CA HIS A 56 -2.86 -43.52 6.49
C HIS A 56 -3.47 -43.10 7.83
N ALA A 57 -4.41 -42.17 7.84
CA ALA A 57 -4.94 -41.54 9.04
C ALA A 57 -5.61 -42.53 10.06
N GLY A 58 -6.12 -43.65 9.57
CA GLY A 58 -6.77 -44.65 10.43
C GLY A 58 -5.88 -45.85 10.82
N LEU A 59 -4.79 -46.12 10.10
CA LEU A 59 -3.93 -47.28 10.31
C LEU A 59 -2.61 -46.95 11.01
N ALA A 60 -2.01 -45.82 10.70
CA ALA A 60 -0.71 -45.41 11.21
C ALA A 60 -0.62 -43.88 11.30
N PRO A 61 -1.52 -43.19 12.04
CA PRO A 61 -1.47 -41.74 12.17
C PRO A 61 -0.16 -41.26 12.81
N GLU A 62 0.47 -42.05 13.67
CA GLU A 62 1.73 -41.77 14.35
C GLU A 62 2.94 -41.66 13.40
N ASP A 63 2.84 -42.25 12.21
CA ASP A 63 3.87 -42.17 11.17
C ASP A 63 3.80 -40.90 10.32
N GLY A 64 2.70 -40.15 10.45
CA GLY A 64 2.44 -38.90 9.71
C GLY A 64 2.90 -37.65 10.43
N ILE A 65 3.06 -36.58 9.67
CA ILE A 65 3.23 -35.20 10.14
C ILE A 65 2.22 -34.35 9.37
N ASN A 66 1.21 -33.84 10.07
CA ASN A 66 0.06 -33.18 9.42
C ASN A 66 0.33 -31.74 9.13
N ALA A 67 0.53 -31.40 7.84
CA ALA A 67 0.75 -30.04 7.39
C ALA A 67 -0.50 -29.15 7.55
N LEU A 68 -1.71 -29.73 7.49
CA LEU A 68 -2.95 -28.95 7.70
C LEU A 68 -3.08 -28.53 9.18
N ASP A 69 -2.67 -29.35 10.13
CA ASP A 69 -2.69 -28.96 11.55
C ASP A 69 -1.74 -27.80 11.82
N ALA A 70 -0.55 -27.78 11.16
CA ALA A 70 0.37 -26.65 11.23
C ALA A 70 -0.26 -25.37 10.66
N ALA A 71 -0.91 -25.46 9.50
CA ALA A 71 -1.59 -24.34 8.88
C ALA A 71 -2.75 -23.79 9.74
N CYS A 72 -3.54 -24.69 10.35
CA CYS A 72 -4.61 -24.30 11.26
C CYS A 72 -4.08 -23.62 12.53
N ALA A 73 -3.01 -24.14 13.12
CA ALA A 73 -2.37 -23.53 14.28
C ALA A 73 -1.80 -22.14 13.95
N PHE A 74 -1.10 -22.01 12.82
CA PHE A 74 -0.61 -20.75 12.32
C PHE A 74 -1.75 -19.73 12.13
N TYR A 75 -2.82 -20.09 11.43
CA TYR A 75 -3.97 -19.24 11.18
C TYR A 75 -4.58 -18.70 12.49
N GLN A 76 -4.71 -19.57 13.50
CA GLN A 76 -5.23 -19.17 14.82
C GLN A 76 -4.27 -18.22 15.54
N MET A 77 -2.96 -18.50 15.54
CA MET A 77 -1.96 -17.63 16.17
C MET A 77 -1.94 -16.24 15.52
N VAL A 78 -1.99 -16.15 14.20
CA VAL A 78 -2.09 -14.86 13.50
C VAL A 78 -3.35 -14.11 13.91
N ASN A 79 -4.51 -14.79 14.00
CA ASN A 79 -5.76 -14.15 14.43
C ASN A 79 -5.73 -13.66 15.89
N ILE A 80 -4.97 -14.33 16.76
CA ILE A 80 -4.73 -13.87 18.14
C ILE A 80 -3.79 -12.66 18.14
N GLN A 81 -2.72 -12.71 17.38
CA GLN A 81 -1.68 -11.67 17.39
C GLN A 81 -2.12 -10.37 16.72
N LYS A 82 -2.89 -10.41 15.63
CA LYS A 82 -3.28 -9.21 14.88
C LYS A 82 -3.97 -8.13 15.70
N GLN A 83 -4.62 -8.45 16.81
CA GLN A 83 -5.24 -7.48 17.70
C GLN A 83 -4.24 -6.52 18.36
N TYR A 84 -2.97 -6.87 18.40
CA TYR A 84 -1.89 -6.07 18.97
C TYR A 84 -1.22 -5.15 17.93
N TYR A 85 -1.70 -5.20 16.67
CA TYR A 85 -1.22 -4.38 15.56
C TYR A 85 -2.38 -3.50 15.05
N PRO A 86 -2.72 -2.43 15.77
CA PRO A 86 -3.81 -1.54 15.37
C PRO A 86 -3.52 -0.89 14.01
N GLU A 87 -4.57 -0.50 13.31
CA GLU A 87 -4.50 0.18 12.00
C GLU A 87 -3.79 -0.62 10.89
N THR A 88 -3.62 -1.93 11.10
CA THR A 88 -3.10 -2.85 10.10
C THR A 88 -4.19 -3.76 9.56
N ASN A 89 -3.92 -4.35 8.40
CA ASN A 89 -4.82 -5.30 7.77
C ASN A 89 -4.05 -6.60 7.45
N VAL A 90 -4.52 -7.71 7.99
CA VAL A 90 -3.91 -9.04 7.80
C VAL A 90 -4.99 -10.00 7.33
N HIS A 91 -4.88 -10.43 6.09
CA HIS A 91 -5.79 -11.39 5.45
C HIS A 91 -5.03 -12.54 4.84
N GLY A 92 -5.60 -13.75 4.95
CA GLY A 92 -5.02 -14.93 4.32
C GLY A 92 -6.06 -15.98 3.95
N VAL A 93 -5.67 -16.84 3.02
CA VAL A 93 -6.44 -17.99 2.54
C VAL A 93 -5.56 -19.22 2.48
N ILE A 94 -6.16 -20.40 2.59
CA ILE A 94 -5.50 -21.66 2.29
C ILE A 94 -5.63 -21.89 0.77
N LEU A 95 -4.50 -21.99 0.07
CA LEU A 95 -4.46 -22.23 -1.37
C LEU A 95 -4.57 -23.71 -1.71
N GLU A 96 -3.80 -24.54 -0.99
CA GLU A 96 -3.75 -25.98 -1.21
C GLU A 96 -3.62 -26.75 0.11
N THR A 97 -4.25 -27.89 0.17
CA THR A 97 -4.15 -28.85 1.30
C THR A 97 -4.58 -30.24 0.85
N GLY A 98 -4.57 -31.21 1.79
CA GLY A 98 -4.96 -32.58 1.53
C GLY A 98 -6.35 -32.75 0.93
N LYS A 99 -6.53 -33.77 0.05
CA LYS A 99 -7.75 -34.04 -0.71
C LYS A 99 -8.59 -35.20 -0.18
N LYS A 100 -8.06 -36.03 0.72
CA LYS A 100 -8.73 -37.22 1.22
C LYS A 100 -8.63 -37.33 2.75
N ALA A 101 -9.75 -37.49 3.45
CA ALA A 101 -9.80 -37.58 4.88
C ALA A 101 -9.06 -38.85 5.47
N SER A 102 -8.83 -39.87 4.65
CA SER A 102 -8.08 -41.08 5.04
C SER A 102 -6.54 -40.93 4.94
N VAL A 103 -6.03 -39.78 4.51
CA VAL A 103 -4.60 -39.52 4.30
C VAL A 103 -4.23 -38.27 5.05
N ILE A 104 -3.21 -38.35 5.91
CA ILE A 104 -2.64 -37.17 6.58
C ILE A 104 -1.98 -36.28 5.54
N PRO A 105 -2.34 -34.99 5.45
CA PRO A 105 -1.75 -34.06 4.50
C PRO A 105 -0.25 -33.83 4.77
N ASP A 106 0.56 -34.02 3.76
CA ASP A 106 2.01 -33.78 3.79
C ASP A 106 2.41 -32.43 3.26
N PHE A 107 1.45 -31.66 2.72
CA PHE A 107 1.65 -30.30 2.22
C PHE A 107 0.41 -29.44 2.44
N THR A 108 0.62 -28.21 2.88
CA THR A 108 -0.42 -27.18 2.94
C THR A 108 0.21 -25.81 2.69
N SER A 109 -0.35 -25.07 1.73
CA SER A 109 0.08 -23.72 1.36
C SER A 109 -0.99 -22.69 1.72
N LEU A 110 -0.54 -21.56 2.26
CA LEU A 110 -1.36 -20.39 2.58
C LEU A 110 -0.79 -19.16 1.89
N HIS A 111 -1.68 -18.27 1.49
CA HIS A 111 -1.33 -16.94 0.98
C HIS A 111 -1.87 -15.88 1.93
N TYR A 112 -1.02 -14.93 2.32
CA TYR A 112 -1.36 -13.80 3.17
C TYR A 112 -0.98 -12.47 2.53
N LEU A 113 -1.85 -11.47 2.73
CA LEU A 113 -1.60 -10.07 2.43
C LEU A 113 -1.60 -9.28 3.73
N ASN A 114 -0.48 -8.63 4.00
CA ASN A 114 -0.28 -7.72 5.12
C ASN A 114 -0.29 -6.29 4.60
N ARG A 115 -0.99 -5.38 5.29
CA ARG A 115 -1.01 -3.96 4.94
C ARG A 115 -0.86 -3.10 6.18
N ALA A 116 -0.10 -2.00 6.07
CA ALA A 116 0.12 -1.05 7.14
C ALA A 116 0.35 0.36 6.59
N TRP A 117 0.13 1.39 7.43
CA TRP A 117 0.30 2.79 7.04
C TRP A 117 1.77 3.26 7.02
N ASP A 118 2.67 2.49 7.58
CA ASP A 118 4.10 2.81 7.69
C ASP A 118 4.97 1.56 7.59
N MET A 119 6.26 1.77 7.30
CA MET A 119 7.22 0.69 7.10
C MET A 119 7.58 -0.02 8.41
N GLN A 120 7.56 0.66 9.55
CA GLN A 120 7.81 0.03 10.84
C GLN A 120 6.75 -1.01 11.17
N SER A 121 5.47 -0.67 10.95
CA SER A 121 4.34 -1.57 11.16
C SER A 121 4.36 -2.77 10.23
N ILE A 122 4.70 -2.59 8.92
CA ILE A 122 4.77 -3.72 7.99
C ILE A 122 5.91 -4.68 8.36
N HIS A 123 7.06 -4.18 8.77
CA HIS A 123 8.18 -5.01 9.25
C HIS A 123 7.82 -5.77 10.55
N ALA A 124 7.08 -5.13 11.46
CA ALA A 124 6.59 -5.79 12.67
C ALA A 124 5.58 -6.90 12.34
N LEU A 125 4.68 -6.69 11.37
CA LEU A 125 3.77 -7.74 10.87
C LEU A 125 4.53 -8.89 10.24
N LYS A 126 5.51 -8.62 9.40
CA LYS A 126 6.38 -9.65 8.81
C LYS A 126 7.02 -10.53 9.88
N LYS A 127 7.62 -9.88 10.89
CA LYS A 127 8.23 -10.61 12.01
C LYS A 127 7.20 -11.48 12.74
N MET A 128 6.03 -10.95 13.06
CA MET A 128 4.94 -11.68 13.69
C MET A 128 4.52 -12.91 12.87
N MET A 129 4.39 -12.75 11.55
CA MET A 129 4.03 -13.85 10.65
C MET A 129 5.09 -14.96 10.67
N VAL A 130 6.37 -14.61 10.60
CA VAL A 130 7.49 -15.56 10.69
C VAL A 130 7.48 -16.28 12.03
N ASP A 131 7.37 -15.55 13.15
CA ASP A 131 7.35 -16.13 14.50
C ASP A 131 6.18 -17.14 14.66
N CYS A 132 4.98 -16.80 14.15
CA CYS A 132 3.82 -17.69 14.18
C CYS A 132 4.03 -18.95 13.31
N ALA A 133 4.59 -18.80 12.11
CA ALA A 133 4.82 -19.91 11.20
C ALA A 133 5.85 -20.90 11.75
N GLU A 134 6.96 -20.38 12.28
CA GLU A 134 7.97 -21.22 12.94
C GLU A 134 7.44 -21.90 14.21
N ALA A 135 6.61 -21.22 15.01
CA ALA A 135 6.00 -21.82 16.19
C ALA A 135 5.05 -22.98 15.81
N ALA A 136 4.22 -22.78 14.76
CA ALA A 136 3.35 -23.83 14.24
C ALA A 136 4.13 -25.05 13.72
N ALA A 137 5.19 -24.78 12.95
CA ALA A 137 6.07 -25.83 12.44
C ALA A 137 6.75 -26.62 13.57
N ARG A 138 7.28 -25.95 14.59
CA ARG A 138 7.89 -26.63 15.78
C ARG A 138 6.89 -27.47 16.54
N MET A 139 5.66 -26.95 16.73
CA MET A 139 4.62 -27.67 17.47
C MET A 139 4.20 -28.98 16.76
N THR A 140 4.12 -28.96 15.44
CA THR A 140 3.59 -30.07 14.64
C THR A 140 4.68 -31.01 14.09
N GLY A 141 5.94 -30.58 14.11
CA GLY A 141 7.06 -31.29 13.50
C GLY A 141 7.20 -31.05 11.99
N CYS A 142 6.42 -30.14 11.42
CA CYS A 142 6.54 -29.73 10.01
C CYS A 142 7.82 -28.91 9.77
N LYS A 143 8.24 -28.86 8.50
CA LYS A 143 9.10 -27.79 7.99
C LYS A 143 8.20 -26.65 7.53
N VAL A 144 8.72 -25.41 7.54
CA VAL A 144 8.05 -24.24 6.99
C VAL A 144 8.96 -23.53 6.02
N GLU A 145 8.38 -23.10 4.90
CA GLU A 145 9.02 -22.23 3.90
C GLU A 145 8.14 -21.00 3.72
N ILE A 146 8.77 -19.80 3.73
CA ILE A 146 8.09 -18.52 3.60
C ILE A 146 8.74 -17.80 2.42
N ARG A 147 7.93 -17.41 1.45
CA ARG A 147 8.42 -16.70 0.26
C ARG A 147 7.46 -15.58 -0.15
N PRO A 148 7.97 -14.47 -0.74
CA PRO A 148 7.12 -13.49 -1.39
C PRO A 148 6.46 -14.11 -2.63
N ILE A 149 5.19 -13.75 -2.91
CA ILE A 149 4.50 -14.17 -4.14
C ILE A 149 4.45 -13.02 -5.15
N GLU A 150 4.16 -11.83 -4.66
CA GLU A 150 3.99 -10.63 -5.47
C GLU A 150 5.03 -9.58 -5.08
N THR A 151 5.14 -8.54 -5.89
CA THR A 151 5.98 -7.39 -5.54
C THR A 151 5.39 -6.68 -4.32
N ASN A 152 6.19 -6.55 -3.27
CA ASN A 152 5.84 -5.74 -2.12
C ASN A 152 5.97 -4.26 -2.48
N ASN A 153 5.09 -3.41 -1.94
CA ASN A 153 5.17 -1.98 -2.12
C ASN A 153 5.26 -1.29 -0.76
N ALA A 154 6.12 -0.29 -0.67
CA ALA A 154 6.25 0.54 0.53
C ALA A 154 5.02 1.45 0.73
N ALA A 155 4.86 1.96 1.94
CA ALA A 155 3.89 3.02 2.21
C ALA A 155 4.26 4.30 1.45
N MET A 156 3.29 4.95 0.81
CA MET A 156 3.54 6.20 0.09
C MET A 156 3.81 7.35 1.05
N LEU A 157 4.86 8.11 0.78
CA LEU A 157 5.19 9.38 1.41
C LEU A 157 4.94 10.50 0.39
N SER A 158 3.75 11.11 0.42
CA SER A 158 3.45 12.24 -0.46
C SER A 158 4.12 13.52 0.04
N ASN A 159 4.89 14.16 -0.83
CA ASN A 159 5.45 15.48 -0.56
C ASN A 159 4.34 16.55 -0.63
N GLN A 160 4.10 17.25 0.47
CA GLN A 160 2.99 18.20 0.59
C GLN A 160 3.20 19.46 -0.24
N ILE A 161 4.46 19.94 -0.35
CA ILE A 161 4.77 21.11 -1.17
C ILE A 161 4.41 20.81 -2.63
N MET A 162 4.87 19.68 -3.16
CA MET A 162 4.54 19.26 -4.52
C MET A 162 3.04 19.05 -4.72
N SER A 163 2.36 18.43 -3.75
CA SER A 163 0.91 18.18 -3.79
C SER A 163 0.11 19.49 -3.86
N LYS A 164 0.53 20.54 -3.13
CA LYS A 164 -0.13 21.85 -3.14
C LYS A 164 0.08 22.59 -4.45
N LEU A 165 1.28 22.53 -5.03
CA LEU A 165 1.53 23.11 -6.37
C LEU A 165 0.65 22.41 -7.42
N PHE A 166 0.58 21.09 -7.38
CA PHE A 166 -0.30 20.33 -8.28
C PHE A 166 -1.78 20.70 -8.08
N ALA A 167 -2.23 20.84 -6.83
CA ALA A 167 -3.60 21.25 -6.52
C ALA A 167 -3.92 22.63 -7.07
N GLN A 168 -3.02 23.61 -6.91
CA GLN A 168 -3.21 24.96 -7.45
C GLN A 168 -3.45 24.94 -8.97
N HIS A 169 -2.65 24.20 -9.72
CA HIS A 169 -2.83 24.11 -11.17
C HIS A 169 -4.12 23.38 -11.56
N LEU A 170 -4.55 22.39 -10.78
CA LEU A 170 -5.87 21.77 -10.99
C LEU A 170 -7.02 22.75 -10.71
N GLU A 171 -6.93 23.54 -9.63
CA GLU A 171 -7.93 24.58 -9.33
C GLU A 171 -8.02 25.62 -10.43
N GLU A 172 -6.89 26.08 -10.98
CA GLU A 172 -6.81 26.99 -12.12
C GLU A 172 -7.47 26.39 -13.38
N SER A 173 -7.45 25.06 -13.54
CA SER A 173 -8.16 24.35 -14.60
C SER A 173 -9.65 24.13 -14.33
N GLY A 174 -10.17 24.57 -13.17
CA GLY A 174 -11.59 24.52 -12.80
C GLY A 174 -11.97 23.34 -11.89
N GLU A 175 -11.03 22.59 -11.35
CA GLU A 175 -11.30 21.56 -10.33
C GLU A 175 -11.50 22.22 -8.96
N THR A 176 -12.53 21.83 -8.23
CA THR A 176 -12.91 22.52 -6.97
C THR A 176 -13.01 21.60 -5.76
N ASP A 177 -12.99 20.29 -5.97
CA ASP A 177 -13.14 19.30 -4.87
C ASP A 177 -11.85 18.54 -4.64
N LEU A 178 -10.87 19.23 -4.07
CA LEU A 178 -9.53 18.73 -3.80
C LEU A 178 -9.30 18.51 -2.30
N ALA A 179 -8.66 17.41 -1.94
CA ALA A 179 -8.30 17.12 -0.56
C ALA A 179 -6.94 16.43 -0.44
N PHE A 180 -6.17 16.77 0.58
CA PHE A 180 -5.01 15.97 1.00
C PHE A 180 -5.52 14.88 1.95
N ARG A 181 -5.48 13.61 1.53
CA ARG A 181 -6.06 12.51 2.31
C ARG A 181 -5.40 11.17 2.06
N ASP A 182 -5.42 10.33 3.09
CA ASP A 182 -4.93 8.96 3.03
C ASP A 182 -5.86 8.04 2.22
N MET A 183 -5.27 7.16 1.42
CA MET A 183 -5.97 6.19 0.57
C MET A 183 -5.68 4.77 1.04
N LYS A 184 -6.73 3.95 1.23
CA LYS A 184 -6.60 2.54 1.67
C LYS A 184 -6.16 1.59 0.54
N GLY A 185 -5.55 2.12 -0.51
CA GLY A 185 -4.88 1.37 -1.57
C GLY A 185 -3.39 1.20 -1.32
N SER A 186 -2.73 0.50 -2.22
CA SER A 186 -1.27 0.39 -2.29
C SER A 186 -0.83 0.70 -3.72
N THR A 187 0.38 1.20 -3.90
CA THR A 187 0.94 1.58 -5.19
C THR A 187 2.45 1.41 -5.17
N ASP A 188 3.04 1.06 -6.32
CA ASP A 188 4.48 1.00 -6.54
C ASP A 188 5.18 2.35 -6.40
N MET A 189 4.44 3.46 -6.54
CA MET A 189 4.94 4.80 -6.20
C MET A 189 5.34 4.93 -4.73
N GLY A 190 4.84 4.03 -3.87
CA GLY A 190 5.31 3.92 -2.49
C GLY A 190 6.82 3.73 -2.43
N ASP A 191 7.37 2.78 -3.19
CA ASP A 191 8.82 2.48 -3.21
C ASP A 191 9.64 3.67 -3.68
N ILE A 192 9.19 4.37 -4.72
CA ILE A 192 9.84 5.58 -5.23
C ILE A 192 9.82 6.69 -4.19
N SER A 193 8.69 6.86 -3.50
CA SER A 193 8.52 7.90 -2.48
C SER A 193 9.38 7.72 -1.24
N GLN A 194 9.94 6.53 -1.02
CA GLN A 194 10.91 6.26 0.04
C GLN A 194 12.35 6.64 -0.37
N VAL A 195 12.58 6.97 -1.63
CA VAL A 195 13.93 7.26 -2.17
C VAL A 195 14.07 8.71 -2.61
N ILE A 196 13.00 9.28 -3.19
CA ILE A 196 12.96 10.67 -3.69
C ILE A 196 11.62 11.32 -3.33
N PRO A 197 11.59 12.67 -3.18
CA PRO A 197 10.33 13.40 -3.03
C PRO A 197 9.37 13.07 -4.17
N SER A 198 8.15 12.65 -3.84
CA SER A 198 7.17 12.18 -4.83
C SER A 198 5.75 12.56 -4.45
N ILE A 199 4.87 12.61 -5.45
CA ILE A 199 3.42 12.67 -5.30
C ILE A 199 2.77 11.59 -6.17
N HIS A 200 1.61 11.12 -5.75
CA HIS A 200 0.75 10.24 -6.53
C HIS A 200 -0.71 10.63 -6.30
N PRO A 201 -1.20 11.69 -6.97
CA PRO A 201 -2.58 12.12 -6.84
C PRO A 201 -3.55 11.07 -7.35
N TRP A 202 -4.67 10.90 -6.65
CA TRP A 202 -5.78 10.02 -7.04
C TRP A 202 -6.93 10.90 -7.51
N VAL A 203 -7.06 11.01 -8.81
CA VAL A 203 -7.98 11.96 -9.43
C VAL A 203 -9.33 11.31 -9.66
N TYR A 204 -10.40 11.95 -9.19
CA TYR A 204 -11.75 11.49 -9.42
C TYR A 204 -12.12 11.62 -10.90
N LEU A 205 -12.65 10.56 -11.51
CA LEU A 205 -13.11 10.56 -12.88
C LEU A 205 -14.63 10.78 -12.93
N PRO A 206 -15.13 11.98 -13.28
CA PRO A 206 -16.55 12.32 -13.18
C PRO A 206 -17.50 11.43 -14.01
N CYS A 207 -16.99 10.80 -15.06
CA CYS A 207 -17.76 9.91 -15.91
C CYS A 207 -17.64 8.42 -15.53
N SER A 208 -16.95 8.10 -14.43
CA SER A 208 -16.89 6.74 -13.93
C SER A 208 -18.24 6.34 -13.31
N GLY A 209 -18.83 5.24 -13.77
CA GLY A 209 -20.08 4.71 -13.23
C GLY A 209 -19.92 3.46 -12.40
N GLY A 210 -18.66 3.03 -12.10
CA GLY A 210 -18.37 1.76 -11.46
C GLY A 210 -17.21 1.84 -10.46
N ALA A 211 -17.05 0.79 -9.66
CA ALA A 211 -15.94 0.64 -8.74
C ALA A 211 -14.61 0.47 -9.50
N LEU A 212 -13.48 0.83 -8.85
CA LEU A 212 -12.15 0.48 -9.34
C LEU A 212 -12.06 -1.01 -9.69
N HIS A 213 -11.33 -1.34 -10.76
CA HIS A 213 -11.19 -2.71 -11.31
C HIS A 213 -12.48 -3.33 -11.88
N SER A 214 -13.54 -2.55 -12.08
CA SER A 214 -14.74 -3.01 -12.80
C SER A 214 -14.64 -2.75 -14.31
N ARG A 215 -15.47 -3.46 -15.09
CA ARG A 215 -15.57 -3.22 -16.54
C ARG A 215 -16.14 -1.83 -16.83
N GLU A 216 -17.11 -1.39 -16.03
CA GLU A 216 -17.74 -0.08 -16.14
C GLU A 216 -16.73 1.05 -15.94
N PHE A 217 -15.77 0.88 -15.02
CA PHE A 217 -14.67 1.83 -14.83
C PHE A 217 -13.73 1.82 -16.03
N ALA A 218 -13.35 0.65 -16.54
CA ALA A 218 -12.52 0.53 -17.74
C ALA A 218 -13.18 1.17 -18.97
N ASP A 219 -14.50 0.98 -19.16
CA ASP A 219 -15.25 1.62 -20.24
C ASP A 219 -15.32 3.15 -20.06
N ALA A 220 -15.36 3.64 -18.81
CA ALA A 220 -15.37 5.07 -18.52
C ALA A 220 -14.07 5.77 -18.92
N THR A 221 -12.91 5.12 -18.82
CA THR A 221 -11.62 5.70 -19.21
C THR A 221 -11.49 5.98 -20.72
N GLN A 222 -12.40 5.43 -21.55
CA GLN A 222 -12.43 5.66 -22.99
C GLN A 222 -13.40 6.77 -23.40
N LYS A 223 -14.09 7.39 -22.45
CA LYS A 223 -15.04 8.48 -22.75
C LYS A 223 -14.32 9.83 -22.94
N PRO A 224 -14.91 10.75 -23.73
CA PRO A 224 -14.32 12.09 -23.93
C PRO A 224 -14.03 12.87 -22.64
N CYS A 225 -14.86 12.68 -21.59
CA CYS A 225 -14.60 13.32 -20.29
C CYS A 225 -13.34 12.80 -19.61
N ALA A 226 -12.94 11.55 -19.84
CA ALA A 226 -11.70 11.00 -19.31
C ALA A 226 -10.47 11.58 -20.05
N GLU A 227 -10.58 11.78 -21.36
CA GLU A 227 -9.53 12.41 -22.17
C GLU A 227 -9.31 13.88 -21.75
N ASP A 228 -10.39 14.64 -21.57
CA ASP A 228 -10.32 16.01 -21.06
C ASP A 228 -9.67 16.08 -19.67
N TYR A 229 -10.08 15.16 -18.77
CA TYR A 229 -9.54 15.11 -17.43
C TYR A 229 -8.06 14.70 -17.39
N LEU A 230 -7.67 13.72 -18.22
CA LEU A 230 -6.28 13.30 -18.39
C LEU A 230 -5.41 14.47 -18.86
N THR A 231 -5.90 15.26 -19.80
CA THR A 231 -5.19 16.43 -20.34
C THR A 231 -4.96 17.48 -19.25
N ARG A 232 -5.99 17.81 -18.44
CA ARG A 232 -5.86 18.75 -17.33
C ARG A 232 -4.88 18.27 -16.25
N CYS A 233 -4.92 16.99 -15.91
CA CYS A 233 -3.97 16.40 -14.95
C CYS A 233 -2.53 16.44 -15.48
N ALA A 234 -2.33 16.11 -16.76
CA ALA A 234 -1.00 16.17 -17.39
C ALA A 234 -0.46 17.60 -17.44
N GLU A 235 -1.31 18.57 -17.73
CA GLU A 235 -0.96 20.00 -17.71
C GLU A 235 -0.59 20.45 -16.30
N ALA A 236 -1.38 20.11 -15.27
CA ALA A 236 -1.07 20.43 -13.88
C ALA A 236 0.26 19.81 -13.42
N MET A 237 0.55 18.57 -13.82
CA MET A 237 1.84 17.94 -13.54
C MET A 237 3.00 18.67 -14.22
N ALA A 238 2.84 19.07 -15.49
CA ALA A 238 3.86 19.79 -16.24
C ALA A 238 4.14 21.19 -15.65
N LEU A 239 3.09 21.91 -15.25
CA LEU A 239 3.21 23.20 -14.58
C LEU A 239 3.87 23.08 -13.20
N THR A 240 3.51 22.06 -12.40
CA THR A 240 4.19 21.76 -11.13
C THR A 240 5.69 21.56 -11.34
N ALA A 241 6.07 20.80 -12.36
CA ALA A 241 7.49 20.60 -12.68
C ALA A 241 8.16 21.91 -13.14
N ALA A 242 7.48 22.74 -13.91
CA ALA A 242 7.99 24.05 -14.34
C ALA A 242 8.22 24.98 -13.15
N ASP A 243 7.30 25.03 -12.19
CA ASP A 243 7.47 25.85 -10.98
C ASP A 243 8.70 25.42 -10.18
N ILE A 244 8.88 24.12 -9.98
CA ILE A 244 10.04 23.58 -9.26
C ILE A 244 11.36 23.93 -9.96
N LEU A 245 11.38 23.96 -11.30
CA LEU A 245 12.56 24.31 -12.08
C LEU A 245 12.82 25.82 -12.12
N CYS A 246 11.77 26.64 -12.07
CA CYS A 246 11.88 28.09 -12.18
C CYS A 246 12.09 28.80 -10.85
N ASP A 247 11.61 28.23 -9.73
CA ASP A 247 11.82 28.79 -8.39
C ASP A 247 12.97 28.07 -7.67
N PRO A 248 14.14 28.73 -7.48
CA PRO A 248 15.28 28.11 -6.85
C PRO A 248 15.07 27.77 -5.34
N GLN A 249 13.99 28.25 -4.72
CA GLN A 249 13.69 27.98 -3.31
C GLN A 249 12.86 26.71 -3.14
N LEU A 250 12.08 26.30 -4.15
CA LEU A 250 11.18 25.15 -4.05
C LEU A 250 11.93 23.81 -3.88
N LEU A 251 12.92 23.55 -4.71
CA LEU A 251 13.65 22.28 -4.66
C LEU A 251 14.32 22.01 -3.31
N PRO A 252 15.02 22.98 -2.67
CA PRO A 252 15.55 22.79 -1.32
C PRO A 252 14.46 22.50 -0.27
N ALA A 253 13.31 23.21 -0.33
CA ALA A 253 12.21 23.02 0.60
C ALA A 253 11.57 21.63 0.45
N ILE A 254 11.34 21.18 -0.78
CA ILE A 254 10.84 19.83 -1.11
C ILE A 254 11.79 18.75 -0.56
N GLN A 255 13.09 18.92 -0.75
CA GLN A 255 14.10 17.98 -0.25
C GLN A 255 14.20 17.99 1.27
N GLU A 256 14.00 19.12 1.92
CA GLU A 256 13.99 19.23 3.38
C GLU A 256 12.75 18.54 3.97
N GLU A 257 11.56 18.77 3.39
CA GLU A 257 10.35 18.03 3.78
C GLU A 257 10.56 16.53 3.65
N PHE A 258 11.13 16.07 2.54
CA PHE A 258 11.41 14.65 2.33
C PHE A 258 12.35 14.08 3.39
N ARG A 259 13.45 14.74 3.71
CA ARG A 259 14.37 14.28 4.78
C ARG A 259 13.69 14.19 6.14
N ASN A 260 12.72 15.08 6.42
CA ASN A 260 11.99 15.12 7.69
C ASN A 260 10.83 14.10 7.74
N SER A 261 10.46 13.48 6.62
CA SER A 261 9.40 12.45 6.57
C SER A 261 9.87 11.05 7.00
N ASP A 262 11.15 10.89 7.34
CA ASP A 262 11.78 9.63 7.79
C ASP A 262 11.57 8.46 6.80
N PRO A 263 12.05 8.58 5.57
CA PRO A 263 11.85 7.56 4.55
C PRO A 263 12.55 6.25 4.94
N THR A 264 11.83 5.14 4.80
CA THR A 264 12.29 3.79 5.16
C THR A 264 12.01 2.83 4.00
N PRO A 265 12.89 2.71 3.01
CA PRO A 265 12.72 1.79 1.89
C PRO A 265 12.58 0.33 2.34
N PHE A 266 11.90 -0.50 1.54
CA PHE A 266 12.04 -1.95 1.70
C PHE A 266 13.50 -2.35 1.50
N GLU A 267 13.97 -3.24 2.37
CA GLU A 267 15.26 -3.89 2.12
C GLU A 267 15.18 -4.64 0.79
N ALA A 268 16.14 -4.42 -0.10
CA ALA A 268 16.27 -5.22 -1.29
C ALA A 268 16.33 -6.71 -0.88
N PRO A 269 15.62 -7.62 -1.58
CA PRO A 269 15.79 -9.05 -1.30
C PRO A 269 17.28 -9.37 -1.39
N ALA A 270 17.82 -10.03 -0.35
CA ALA A 270 19.19 -10.51 -0.39
C ALA A 270 19.37 -11.29 -1.70
N GLU A 271 20.34 -10.90 -2.53
CA GLU A 271 20.65 -11.63 -3.74
C GLU A 271 20.89 -13.09 -3.31
N ALA A 272 20.09 -14.00 -3.87
CA ALA A 272 20.27 -15.42 -3.63
C ALA A 272 21.59 -15.81 -4.30
N ASP A 273 22.59 -16.17 -3.47
CA ASP A 273 23.87 -16.74 -3.92
C ASP A 273 23.68 -18.08 -4.65
#